data_565d71de913004bf310d8437684d28db
#
_entry.id   565d71de913004bf310d8437684d28db
#
_cell.length_a   1.000
_cell.length_b   1.000
_cell.length_c   1.000
_cell.angle_alpha   90.00
_cell.angle_beta   90.00
_cell.angle_gamma   90.00
#
_symmetry.space_group_name_H-M   'P 1'
#
loop_
_entity.id
_entity.type
_entity.pdbx_description
1 polymer ?
#
loop_
_entity_poly.entity_id
_entity_poly.type
_entity_poly.pdbx_seq_one_letter_code
_entity_poly.pdbx_strand_id
1 'polypeptide(L)'
;MLPALWVSKTGLAAQDTNLTTISNNLANVSTTGFKKDRAEFQDLLYQIKRQPGAQSTQDSELPTGLQVGTGVRIVGTQKNFTAGSLQTTDQPLDMAINGRGFFQIMQPDGTISYTRDGTFHLDSDGQLVTANGLALEPAIVVPADAQTFTVGTDGTVSITTAGNAATQVIGNLQTADFINPAGLQSIGNNLFLETASSGAPNVGTPGLNGFGTTLQNTLENSNVSTVEELVNMITTQRAYEMNSKVISTADQMLQFVTQNL
;
A
#
# COMPACT_ATOMS: atom_id res chain seq x y z
N MET A 1 14.03 16.45 33.11
CA MET A 1 14.67 15.39 32.33
C MET A 1 13.70 14.28 31.90
N LEU A 2 12.74 13.87 32.75
CA LEU A 2 11.71 12.87 32.41
C LEU A 2 10.92 13.17 31.12
N PRO A 3 10.51 14.44 30.81
CA PRO A 3 9.83 14.74 29.56
C PRO A 3 10.67 14.45 28.31
N ALA A 4 11.98 14.71 28.33
CA ALA A 4 12.87 14.45 27.21
C ALA A 4 13.02 12.95 26.91
N LEU A 5 13.11 12.12 27.95
CA LEU A 5 13.15 10.66 27.83
C LEU A 5 11.83 10.12 27.24
N TRP A 6 10.70 10.68 27.67
CA TRP A 6 9.40 10.29 27.12
C TRP A 6 9.27 10.63 25.62
N VAL A 7 9.65 11.85 25.24
CA VAL A 7 9.65 12.27 23.84
C VAL A 7 10.56 11.39 23.00
N SER A 8 11.78 11.11 23.48
CA SER A 8 12.73 10.23 22.78
C SER A 8 12.21 8.79 22.66
N LYS A 9 11.54 8.26 23.70
CA LYS A 9 10.90 6.94 23.66
C LYS A 9 9.83 6.87 22.57
N THR A 10 8.94 7.86 22.49
CA THR A 10 7.90 7.90 21.45
C THR A 10 8.51 8.05 20.06
N GLY A 11 9.56 8.85 19.92
CA GLY A 11 10.33 8.99 18.70
C GLY A 11 10.99 7.68 18.25
N LEU A 12 11.61 6.92 19.17
CA LEU A 12 12.17 5.61 18.85
C LEU A 12 11.11 4.63 18.36
N ALA A 13 9.97 4.52 19.06
CA ALA A 13 8.88 3.64 18.64
C ALA A 13 8.33 4.02 17.25
N ALA A 14 8.24 5.32 16.96
CA ALA A 14 7.81 5.81 15.66
C ALA A 14 8.82 5.45 14.55
N GLN A 15 10.13 5.63 14.80
CA GLN A 15 11.18 5.28 13.83
C GLN A 15 11.29 3.75 13.62
N ASP A 16 11.06 2.95 14.64
CA ASP A 16 11.03 1.47 14.54
C ASP A 16 9.92 1.01 13.60
N THR A 17 8.71 1.54 13.75
CA THR A 17 7.60 1.23 12.83
C THR A 17 7.88 1.72 11.41
N ASN A 18 8.48 2.90 11.24
CA ASN A 18 8.86 3.41 9.93
C ASN A 18 9.90 2.49 9.27
N LEU A 19 10.88 2.03 10.02
CA LEU A 19 11.92 1.12 9.55
C LEU A 19 11.34 -0.23 9.12
N THR A 20 10.36 -0.74 9.87
CA THR A 20 9.62 -1.96 9.54
C THR A 20 8.82 -1.78 8.24
N THR A 21 8.16 -0.63 8.06
CA THR A 21 7.40 -0.31 6.84
C THR A 21 8.32 -0.22 5.62
N ILE A 22 9.45 0.49 5.73
CA ILE A 22 10.46 0.61 4.66
C ILE A 22 11.04 -0.78 4.32
N SER A 23 11.34 -1.60 5.33
CA SER A 23 11.86 -2.95 5.13
C SER A 23 10.87 -3.84 4.40
N ASN A 24 9.58 -3.74 4.73
CA ASN A 24 8.52 -4.45 4.02
C ASN A 24 8.39 -3.98 2.55
N ASN A 25 8.45 -2.67 2.30
CA ASN A 25 8.46 -2.14 0.94
C ASN A 25 9.64 -2.69 0.13
N LEU A 26 10.84 -2.66 0.72
CA LEU A 26 12.06 -3.12 0.06
C LEU A 26 12.02 -4.63 -0.22
N ALA A 27 11.51 -5.44 0.71
CA ALA A 27 11.34 -6.88 0.52
C ALA A 27 10.39 -7.21 -0.64
N ASN A 28 9.38 -6.34 -0.90
CA ASN A 28 8.37 -6.52 -1.92
C ASN A 28 8.62 -5.69 -3.20
N VAL A 29 9.83 -5.22 -3.43
CA VAL A 29 10.17 -4.44 -4.63
C VAL A 29 10.00 -5.23 -5.93
N SER A 30 10.24 -6.54 -5.91
CA SER A 30 10.07 -7.45 -7.05
C SER A 30 8.73 -8.17 -7.09
N THR A 31 7.82 -7.86 -6.15
CA THR A 31 6.50 -8.48 -6.08
C THR A 31 5.55 -7.80 -7.06
N THR A 32 4.99 -8.55 -8.01
CA THR A 32 4.02 -8.06 -9.01
C THR A 32 2.78 -7.48 -8.34
N GLY A 33 2.35 -6.30 -8.79
CA GLY A 33 1.14 -5.65 -8.26
C GLY A 33 1.25 -5.13 -6.82
N PHE A 34 2.42 -5.23 -6.19
CA PHE A 34 2.61 -4.71 -4.82
C PHE A 34 2.49 -3.19 -4.77
N LYS A 35 1.87 -2.69 -3.71
CA LYS A 35 1.70 -1.26 -3.43
C LYS A 35 2.40 -0.88 -2.13
N LYS A 36 3.29 0.13 -2.20
CA LYS A 36 4.09 0.56 -1.05
C LYS A 36 3.22 1.11 0.07
N ASP A 37 3.62 0.81 1.30
CA ASP A 37 3.04 1.37 2.51
C ASP A 37 3.83 2.61 2.96
N ARG A 38 3.14 3.56 3.59
CA ARG A 38 3.72 4.71 4.24
C ARG A 38 3.18 4.82 5.66
N ALA A 39 4.06 4.98 6.63
CA ALA A 39 3.67 5.27 8.00
C ALA A 39 3.24 6.73 8.14
N GLU A 40 2.14 6.96 8.87
CA GLU A 40 1.63 8.30 9.17
C GLU A 40 1.80 8.62 10.65
N PHE A 41 2.34 9.82 10.91
CA PHE A 41 2.67 10.29 12.25
C PHE A 41 1.86 11.53 12.59
N GLN A 42 1.54 11.66 13.87
CA GLN A 42 0.95 12.87 14.45
C GLN A 42 1.69 13.23 15.72
N ASP A 43 1.79 14.52 15.99
CA ASP A 43 2.27 15.02 17.27
C ASP A 43 1.28 14.72 18.39
N LEU A 44 1.79 14.64 19.61
CA LEU A 44 0.99 14.50 20.82
C LEU A 44 0.63 15.88 21.38
N LEU A 45 -0.34 15.90 22.33
CA LEU A 45 -0.79 17.11 22.99
C LEU A 45 0.39 17.90 23.60
N TYR A 46 0.32 19.22 23.47
CA TYR A 46 1.30 20.13 24.05
C TYR A 46 0.93 20.43 25.52
N GLN A 47 1.94 20.43 26.38
CA GLN A 47 1.80 20.93 27.73
C GLN A 47 1.95 22.46 27.73
N ILE A 48 0.90 23.18 28.06
CA ILE A 48 0.91 24.65 28.14
C ILE A 48 1.41 25.03 29.52
N LYS A 49 2.67 25.49 29.63
CA LYS A 49 3.23 26.03 30.87
C LYS A 49 2.97 27.52 31.05
N ARG A 50 2.79 28.23 29.95
CA ARG A 50 2.42 29.64 29.90
C ARG A 50 1.52 29.85 28.70
N GLN A 51 0.36 30.44 28.92
CA GLN A 51 -0.61 30.68 27.86
C GLN A 51 -0.19 31.88 27.00
N PRO A 52 -0.28 31.81 25.66
CA PRO A 52 -0.12 32.97 24.80
C PRO A 52 -1.20 34.03 25.12
N GLY A 53 -0.86 35.30 25.12
CA GLY A 53 -1.77 36.38 25.46
C GLY A 53 -2.07 36.55 26.97
N ALA A 54 -1.37 35.80 27.84
CA ALA A 54 -1.49 36.02 29.29
C ALA A 54 -0.85 37.38 29.65
N GLN A 55 -1.52 38.11 30.55
CA GLN A 55 -1.00 39.39 31.05
C GLN A 55 0.30 39.15 31.85
N SER A 56 1.36 39.83 31.47
CA SER A 56 2.66 39.83 32.17
C SER A 56 2.72 40.94 33.23
N THR A 57 2.08 42.07 32.93
CA THR A 57 1.84 43.22 33.84
C THR A 57 0.47 43.82 33.54
N GLN A 58 0.08 44.81 34.31
CA GLN A 58 -1.23 45.45 34.17
C GLN A 58 -1.49 46.05 32.76
N ASP A 59 -0.40 46.36 31.99
CA ASP A 59 -0.48 47.01 30.69
C ASP A 59 0.27 46.23 29.56
N SER A 60 0.82 45.01 29.84
CA SER A 60 1.56 44.24 28.81
C SER A 60 1.12 42.79 28.75
N GLU A 61 0.83 42.33 27.54
CA GLU A 61 0.52 40.93 27.22
C GLU A 61 1.74 40.23 26.69
N LEU A 62 1.82 38.91 26.97
CA LEU A 62 2.88 38.06 26.43
C LEU A 62 2.59 37.72 24.97
N PRO A 63 3.48 38.13 24.02
CA PRO A 63 3.26 37.84 22.61
C PRO A 63 3.36 36.34 22.28
N THR A 64 4.06 35.55 23.13
CA THR A 64 4.24 34.09 22.93
C THR A 64 4.09 33.34 24.25
N GLY A 65 3.45 32.16 24.20
CA GLY A 65 3.36 31.24 25.33
C GLY A 65 4.52 30.27 25.37
N LEU A 66 4.62 29.51 26.50
CA LEU A 66 5.53 28.38 26.62
C LEU A 66 4.73 27.08 26.52
N GLN A 67 4.85 26.42 25.37
CA GLN A 67 4.22 25.15 25.05
C GLN A 67 5.30 24.11 24.83
N VAL A 68 5.21 22.96 25.49
CA VAL A 68 6.18 21.86 25.37
C VAL A 68 5.49 20.64 24.77
N GLY A 69 5.95 20.17 23.62
CA GLY A 69 5.48 18.96 22.96
C GLY A 69 5.77 17.72 23.80
N THR A 70 4.91 16.71 23.74
CA THR A 70 5.04 15.46 24.49
C THR A 70 5.49 14.28 23.63
N GLY A 71 5.76 14.51 22.34
CA GLY A 71 6.26 13.50 21.41
C GLY A 71 5.38 13.24 20.21
N VAL A 72 5.51 12.06 19.63
CA VAL A 72 4.85 11.62 18.40
C VAL A 72 4.10 10.30 18.62
N ARG A 73 3.02 10.10 17.90
CA ARG A 73 2.32 8.82 17.81
C ARG A 73 2.17 8.39 16.34
N ILE A 74 2.09 7.09 16.13
CA ILE A 74 1.72 6.51 14.85
C ILE A 74 0.19 6.49 14.79
N VAL A 75 -0.37 6.96 13.67
CA VAL A 75 -1.82 6.98 13.41
C VAL A 75 -2.22 5.74 12.63
N GLY A 76 -1.38 5.33 11.69
CA GLY A 76 -1.63 4.17 10.84
C GLY A 76 -0.58 4.03 9.76
N THR A 77 -0.78 3.03 8.93
CA THR A 77 -0.05 2.85 7.67
C THR A 77 -1.03 3.01 6.52
N GLN A 78 -0.66 3.78 5.52
CA GLN A 78 -1.47 4.02 4.34
C GLN A 78 -0.81 3.41 3.11
N LYS A 79 -1.57 2.62 2.36
CA LYS A 79 -1.11 2.12 1.06
C LYS A 79 -1.22 3.19 -0.02
N ASN A 80 -0.17 3.29 -0.82
CA ASN A 80 -0.14 4.17 -1.99
C ASN A 80 -0.45 3.35 -3.23
N PHE A 81 -1.62 3.58 -3.83
CA PHE A 81 -2.10 2.89 -5.03
C PHE A 81 -1.71 3.58 -6.35
N THR A 82 -0.64 4.39 -6.36
CA THR A 82 -0.08 4.86 -7.63
C THR A 82 0.32 3.68 -8.49
N ALA A 83 0.17 3.82 -9.81
CA ALA A 83 0.59 2.78 -10.74
C ALA A 83 2.10 2.55 -10.66
N GLY A 84 2.51 1.28 -10.72
CA GLY A 84 3.89 0.87 -10.90
C GLY A 84 4.31 0.95 -12.38
N SER A 85 5.56 0.61 -12.67
CA SER A 85 6.00 0.46 -14.04
C SER A 85 5.39 -0.80 -14.68
N LEU A 86 4.97 -0.68 -15.92
CA LEU A 86 4.48 -1.81 -16.71
C LEU A 86 5.65 -2.53 -17.37
N GLN A 87 5.70 -3.84 -17.24
CA GLN A 87 6.70 -4.71 -17.83
C GLN A 87 6.01 -5.66 -18.81
N THR A 88 6.45 -5.66 -20.07
CA THR A 88 5.96 -6.61 -21.07
C THR A 88 6.58 -7.97 -20.80
N THR A 89 5.73 -9.01 -20.82
CA THR A 89 6.10 -10.42 -20.68
C THR A 89 5.77 -11.17 -21.97
N ASP A 90 6.31 -12.38 -22.11
CA ASP A 90 6.00 -13.25 -23.26
C ASP A 90 4.84 -14.22 -22.96
N GLN A 91 4.14 -14.03 -21.83
CA GLN A 91 3.06 -14.90 -21.38
C GLN A 91 1.69 -14.31 -21.78
N PRO A 92 0.89 -15.02 -22.55
CA PRO A 92 -0.41 -14.52 -23.04
C PRO A 92 -1.48 -14.37 -21.94
N LEU A 93 -1.28 -15.03 -20.78
CA LEU A 93 -2.21 -14.96 -19.64
C LEU A 93 -1.87 -13.85 -18.65
N ASP A 94 -0.68 -13.22 -18.81
CA ASP A 94 -0.29 -12.08 -18.00
C ASP A 94 -1.08 -10.85 -18.41
N MET A 95 -1.72 -10.19 -17.44
CA MET A 95 -2.56 -9.03 -17.68
C MET A 95 -2.26 -7.91 -16.68
N ALA A 96 -2.21 -6.68 -17.16
CA ALA A 96 -2.09 -5.51 -16.30
C ALA A 96 -3.26 -4.54 -16.52
N ILE A 97 -3.59 -3.77 -15.50
CA ILE A 97 -4.53 -2.66 -15.60
C ILE A 97 -3.74 -1.36 -15.69
N ASN A 98 -3.83 -0.69 -16.83
CA ASN A 98 -3.25 0.62 -17.04
C ASN A 98 -4.25 1.71 -16.59
N GLY A 99 -4.07 2.20 -15.36
CA GLY A 99 -4.96 3.17 -14.74
C GLY A 99 -5.58 2.66 -13.44
N ARG A 100 -6.80 3.15 -13.13
CA ARG A 100 -7.55 2.77 -11.92
C ARG A 100 -8.30 1.47 -12.12
N GLY A 101 -8.43 0.67 -11.06
CA GLY A 101 -9.19 -0.58 -11.03
C GLY A 101 -8.42 -1.71 -10.37
N PHE A 102 -9.10 -2.82 -10.12
CA PHE A 102 -8.56 -4.05 -9.53
C PHE A 102 -9.22 -5.22 -10.22
N PHE A 103 -8.50 -6.33 -10.35
CA PHE A 103 -9.09 -7.61 -10.70
C PHE A 103 -9.88 -8.15 -9.51
N GLN A 104 -10.96 -8.85 -9.79
CA GLN A 104 -11.83 -9.47 -8.79
C GLN A 104 -11.49 -10.95 -8.71
N ILE A 105 -11.23 -11.45 -7.52
CA ILE A 105 -10.85 -12.83 -7.25
C ILE A 105 -11.85 -13.43 -6.26
N MET A 106 -12.44 -14.55 -6.63
CA MET A 106 -13.35 -15.28 -5.75
C MET A 106 -12.57 -16.09 -4.71
N GLN A 107 -12.87 -15.87 -3.44
CA GLN A 107 -12.32 -16.64 -2.33
C GLN A 107 -13.12 -17.94 -2.14
N PRO A 108 -12.53 -18.99 -1.54
CA PRO A 108 -13.23 -20.25 -1.26
C PRO A 108 -14.45 -20.11 -0.34
N ASP A 109 -14.51 -19.04 0.44
CA ASP A 109 -15.64 -18.70 1.32
C ASP A 109 -16.79 -17.97 0.59
N GLY A 110 -16.64 -17.72 -0.72
CA GLY A 110 -17.59 -16.99 -1.54
C GLY A 110 -17.45 -15.45 -1.46
N THR A 111 -16.49 -14.92 -0.72
CA THR A 111 -16.21 -13.48 -0.70
C THR A 111 -15.37 -13.09 -1.90
N ILE A 112 -15.55 -11.84 -2.39
CA ILE A 112 -14.73 -11.28 -3.47
C ILE A 112 -13.58 -10.53 -2.85
N SER A 113 -12.36 -10.84 -3.30
CA SER A 113 -11.14 -10.11 -3.01
C SER A 113 -10.65 -9.39 -4.27
N TYR A 114 -9.81 -8.39 -4.08
CA TYR A 114 -9.35 -7.51 -5.14
C TYR A 114 -7.84 -7.57 -5.24
N THR A 115 -7.30 -7.56 -6.46
CA THR A 115 -5.86 -7.61 -6.67
C THR A 115 -5.42 -6.72 -7.83
N ARG A 116 -4.13 -6.31 -7.79
CA ARG A 116 -3.42 -5.70 -8.92
C ARG A 116 -2.44 -6.68 -9.56
N ASP A 117 -2.30 -7.87 -8.97
CA ASP A 117 -1.49 -8.93 -9.55
C ASP A 117 -2.24 -9.54 -10.74
N GLY A 118 -1.61 -9.52 -11.88
CA GLY A 118 -2.15 -10.03 -13.14
C GLY A 118 -1.48 -11.32 -13.61
N THR A 119 -0.77 -12.04 -12.73
CA THR A 119 -0.18 -13.34 -13.04
C THR A 119 -1.26 -14.40 -12.96
N PHE A 120 -1.89 -14.71 -14.09
CA PHE A 120 -2.94 -15.72 -14.17
C PHE A 120 -2.43 -17.02 -14.81
N HIS A 121 -3.04 -18.11 -14.42
CA HIS A 121 -2.80 -19.45 -14.94
C HIS A 121 -4.12 -20.10 -15.33
N LEU A 122 -4.04 -21.19 -16.06
CA LEU A 122 -5.21 -22.04 -16.33
C LEU A 122 -5.22 -23.24 -15.38
N ASP A 123 -6.38 -23.53 -14.83
CA ASP A 123 -6.62 -24.75 -14.06
C ASP A 123 -6.95 -25.91 -15.00
N SER A 124 -7.10 -27.13 -14.45
CA SER A 124 -7.48 -28.35 -15.17
C SER A 124 -8.77 -28.21 -15.97
N ASP A 125 -9.68 -27.38 -15.50
CA ASP A 125 -10.97 -27.10 -16.15
C ASP A 125 -10.90 -25.94 -17.17
N GLY A 126 -9.69 -25.38 -17.40
CA GLY A 126 -9.48 -24.27 -18.30
C GLY A 126 -9.90 -22.92 -17.70
N GLN A 127 -10.17 -22.82 -16.41
CA GLN A 127 -10.54 -21.58 -15.76
C GLN A 127 -9.31 -20.71 -15.46
N LEU A 128 -9.45 -19.40 -15.61
CA LEU A 128 -8.41 -18.45 -15.20
C LEU A 128 -8.35 -18.35 -13.67
N VAL A 129 -7.19 -18.70 -13.12
CA VAL A 129 -6.91 -18.69 -11.68
C VAL A 129 -5.64 -17.94 -11.37
N THR A 130 -5.51 -17.45 -10.15
CA THR A 130 -4.25 -16.89 -9.62
C THR A 130 -3.23 -18.02 -9.34
N ALA A 131 -1.99 -17.68 -9.02
CA ALA A 131 -0.96 -18.63 -8.60
C ALA A 131 -1.36 -19.49 -7.38
N ASN A 132 -2.33 -19.03 -6.59
CA ASN A 132 -2.87 -19.75 -5.43
C ASN A 132 -4.11 -20.60 -5.77
N GLY A 133 -4.50 -20.70 -7.05
CA GLY A 133 -5.67 -21.46 -7.49
C GLY A 133 -7.01 -20.77 -7.23
N LEU A 134 -7.02 -19.46 -6.95
CA LEU A 134 -8.26 -18.71 -6.76
C LEU A 134 -8.79 -18.21 -8.11
N ALA A 135 -10.08 -18.40 -8.35
CA ALA A 135 -10.72 -18.07 -9.61
C ALA A 135 -10.90 -16.56 -9.81
N LEU A 136 -10.70 -16.11 -11.04
CA LEU A 136 -11.03 -14.76 -11.47
C LEU A 136 -12.55 -14.58 -11.59
N GLU A 137 -13.06 -13.42 -11.19
CA GLU A 137 -14.49 -13.06 -11.35
C GLU A 137 -14.62 -11.87 -12.34
N PRO A 138 -15.47 -11.96 -13.37
CA PRO A 138 -16.30 -13.09 -13.76
C PRO A 138 -15.48 -14.27 -14.28
N ALA A 139 -15.96 -15.49 -13.99
CA ALA A 139 -15.28 -16.71 -14.39
C ALA A 139 -15.15 -16.80 -15.93
N ILE A 140 -13.92 -16.96 -16.40
CA ILE A 140 -13.60 -17.15 -17.82
C ILE A 140 -13.01 -18.54 -17.99
N VAL A 141 -13.64 -19.34 -18.84
CA VAL A 141 -13.20 -20.70 -19.12
C VAL A 141 -12.66 -20.74 -20.54
N VAL A 142 -11.40 -21.11 -20.68
CA VAL A 142 -10.70 -21.28 -21.97
C VAL A 142 -10.84 -22.74 -22.38
N PRO A 143 -11.51 -23.07 -23.50
CA PRO A 143 -11.64 -24.44 -23.96
C PRO A 143 -10.28 -25.05 -24.38
N ALA A 144 -10.13 -26.35 -24.23
CA ALA A 144 -8.87 -27.06 -24.49
C ALA A 144 -8.40 -27.03 -25.95
N ASP A 145 -9.28 -26.71 -26.89
CA ASP A 145 -9.01 -26.56 -28.33
C ASP A 145 -8.58 -25.12 -28.74
N ALA A 146 -8.45 -24.20 -27.76
CA ALA A 146 -8.00 -22.85 -28.00
C ALA A 146 -6.51 -22.83 -28.45
N GLN A 147 -6.23 -22.19 -29.57
CA GLN A 147 -4.87 -21.97 -30.07
C GLN A 147 -4.29 -20.62 -29.67
N THR A 148 -5.11 -19.59 -29.68
CA THR A 148 -4.68 -18.26 -29.25
C THR A 148 -5.67 -17.70 -28.24
N PHE A 149 -5.14 -16.98 -27.27
CA PHE A 149 -5.88 -16.25 -26.24
C PHE A 149 -5.54 -14.78 -26.40
N THR A 150 -6.55 -13.95 -26.58
CA THR A 150 -6.38 -12.50 -26.78
C THR A 150 -7.33 -11.73 -25.89
N VAL A 151 -6.78 -10.73 -25.18
CA VAL A 151 -7.55 -9.81 -24.32
C VAL A 151 -7.51 -8.42 -24.92
N GLY A 152 -8.69 -7.87 -25.20
CA GLY A 152 -8.85 -6.51 -25.66
C GLY A 152 -8.59 -5.48 -24.56
N THR A 153 -8.34 -4.23 -24.94
CA THR A 153 -8.17 -3.12 -23.99
C THR A 153 -9.44 -2.78 -23.21
N ASP A 154 -10.58 -3.24 -23.70
CA ASP A 154 -11.91 -3.15 -23.09
C ASP A 154 -12.25 -4.34 -22.19
N GLY A 155 -11.31 -5.28 -22.01
CA GLY A 155 -11.52 -6.50 -21.24
C GLY A 155 -12.23 -7.62 -21.98
N THR A 156 -12.51 -7.47 -23.28
CA THR A 156 -13.11 -8.55 -24.10
C THR A 156 -12.08 -9.67 -24.28
N VAL A 157 -12.42 -10.87 -23.83
CA VAL A 157 -11.58 -12.06 -23.96
C VAL A 157 -12.05 -12.88 -25.14
N SER A 158 -11.14 -13.12 -26.06
CA SER A 158 -11.42 -13.85 -27.31
C SER A 158 -10.35 -14.93 -27.57
N ILE A 159 -10.78 -16.00 -28.19
CA ILE A 159 -9.93 -17.13 -28.59
C ILE A 159 -10.07 -17.45 -30.06
N THR A 160 -9.07 -18.09 -30.64
CA THR A 160 -9.22 -18.81 -31.91
C THR A 160 -9.07 -20.29 -31.65
N THR A 161 -9.91 -21.10 -32.28
CA THR A 161 -9.89 -22.57 -32.15
C THR A 161 -9.28 -23.23 -33.38
N ALA A 162 -8.74 -24.43 -33.20
CA ALA A 162 -8.17 -25.20 -34.30
C ALA A 162 -9.26 -25.51 -35.36
N GLY A 163 -9.00 -25.11 -36.60
CA GLY A 163 -9.93 -25.31 -37.72
C GLY A 163 -10.96 -24.20 -37.95
N ASN A 164 -11.05 -23.21 -37.11
CA ASN A 164 -11.89 -22.02 -37.32
C ASN A 164 -11.07 -20.75 -37.11
N ALA A 165 -10.80 -20.02 -38.20
CA ALA A 165 -10.05 -18.75 -38.12
C ALA A 165 -10.90 -17.58 -37.55
N ALA A 166 -12.18 -17.80 -37.28
CA ALA A 166 -13.04 -16.78 -36.70
C ALA A 166 -12.76 -16.65 -35.19
N THR A 167 -12.50 -15.43 -34.75
CA THR A 167 -12.32 -15.12 -33.33
C THR A 167 -13.63 -15.28 -32.57
N GLN A 168 -13.65 -16.07 -31.53
CA GLN A 168 -14.80 -16.29 -30.66
C GLN A 168 -14.59 -15.57 -29.32
N VAL A 169 -15.55 -14.73 -28.94
CA VAL A 169 -15.57 -14.11 -27.61
C VAL A 169 -16.06 -15.12 -26.59
N ILE A 170 -15.28 -15.37 -25.55
CA ILE A 170 -15.60 -16.30 -24.45
C ILE A 170 -16.06 -15.60 -23.19
N GLY A 171 -15.73 -14.31 -23.01
CA GLY A 171 -16.13 -13.55 -21.83
C GLY A 171 -15.62 -12.12 -21.85
N ASN A 172 -16.03 -11.35 -20.86
CA ASN A 172 -15.55 -10.00 -20.63
C ASN A 172 -15.00 -9.89 -19.20
N LEU A 173 -13.77 -9.42 -19.10
CA LEU A 173 -13.17 -9.04 -17.83
C LEU A 173 -13.88 -7.80 -17.27
N GLN A 174 -14.08 -7.80 -15.97
CA GLN A 174 -14.57 -6.64 -15.25
C GLN A 174 -13.53 -6.20 -14.23
N THR A 175 -13.40 -4.90 -14.05
CA THR A 175 -12.53 -4.32 -13.04
C THR A 175 -13.37 -3.60 -12.00
N ALA A 176 -12.94 -3.67 -10.74
CA ALA A 176 -13.56 -2.94 -9.64
C ALA A 176 -12.72 -1.72 -9.29
N ASP A 177 -13.34 -0.57 -9.06
CA ASP A 177 -12.69 0.63 -8.53
C ASP A 177 -13.35 1.04 -7.23
N PHE A 178 -12.57 1.71 -6.36
CA PHE A 178 -13.02 2.18 -5.06
C PHE A 178 -12.87 3.69 -4.96
N ILE A 179 -13.80 4.33 -4.26
CA ILE A 179 -13.72 5.76 -3.97
C ILE A 179 -12.48 6.05 -3.09
N ASN A 180 -12.22 5.17 -2.12
CA ASN A 180 -11.06 5.25 -1.23
C ASN A 180 -10.27 3.93 -1.24
N PRO A 181 -9.34 3.74 -2.19
CA PRO A 181 -8.53 2.52 -2.25
C PRO A 181 -7.66 2.31 -1.00
N ALA A 182 -7.21 3.40 -0.35
CA ALA A 182 -6.41 3.30 0.86
C ALA A 182 -7.15 2.68 2.06
N GLY A 183 -8.49 2.67 2.02
CA GLY A 183 -9.33 2.01 3.02
C GLY A 183 -9.45 0.49 2.85
N LEU A 184 -8.92 -0.10 1.79
CA LEU A 184 -8.92 -1.54 1.57
C LEU A 184 -8.06 -2.26 2.63
N GLN A 185 -8.53 -3.41 3.10
CA GLN A 185 -7.79 -4.26 4.03
C GLN A 185 -6.92 -5.25 3.26
N SER A 186 -5.61 -5.25 3.51
CA SER A 186 -4.71 -6.27 2.97
C SER A 186 -4.83 -7.57 3.76
N ILE A 187 -5.07 -8.68 3.07
CA ILE A 187 -5.17 -10.03 3.66
C ILE A 187 -3.96 -10.91 3.34
N GLY A 188 -2.96 -10.37 2.65
CA GLY A 188 -1.82 -11.13 2.13
C GLY A 188 -2.05 -11.61 0.70
N ASN A 189 -1.03 -12.29 0.11
CA ASN A 189 -1.08 -12.83 -1.25
C ASN A 189 -1.46 -11.79 -2.33
N ASN A 190 -1.10 -10.52 -2.14
CA ASN A 190 -1.49 -9.38 -3.00
C ASN A 190 -3.01 -9.16 -3.11
N LEU A 191 -3.79 -9.68 -2.14
CA LEU A 191 -5.24 -9.57 -2.09
C LEU A 191 -5.69 -8.51 -1.09
N PHE A 192 -6.75 -7.81 -1.47
CA PHE A 192 -7.41 -6.78 -0.68
C PHE A 192 -8.88 -7.15 -0.48
N LEU A 193 -9.42 -6.84 0.70
CA LEU A 193 -10.85 -6.92 0.98
C LEU A 193 -11.45 -5.53 1.09
N GLU A 194 -12.70 -5.42 0.70
CA GLU A 194 -13.48 -4.22 0.92
C GLU A 194 -13.74 -3.98 2.41
N THR A 195 -13.83 -2.74 2.80
CA THR A 195 -14.17 -2.31 4.15
C THR A 195 -15.21 -1.20 4.11
N ALA A 196 -15.80 -0.89 5.25
CA ALA A 196 -16.67 0.28 5.36
C ALA A 196 -15.95 1.60 5.00
N SER A 197 -14.62 1.64 5.13
CA SER A 197 -13.80 2.82 4.82
C SER A 197 -13.45 2.93 3.34
N SER A 198 -13.37 1.81 2.60
CA SER A 198 -13.15 1.83 1.14
C SER A 198 -14.40 2.22 0.36
N GLY A 199 -15.57 1.98 0.95
CA GLY A 199 -16.85 2.02 0.25
C GLY A 199 -17.10 0.76 -0.58
N ALA A 200 -18.30 0.63 -1.13
CA ALA A 200 -18.66 -0.47 -2.02
C ALA A 200 -17.87 -0.42 -3.34
N PRO A 201 -17.55 -1.58 -3.91
CA PRO A 201 -16.87 -1.66 -5.20
C PRO A 201 -17.76 -1.10 -6.31
N ASN A 202 -17.19 -0.25 -7.12
CA ASN A 202 -17.79 0.14 -8.41
C ASN A 202 -17.22 -0.79 -9.46
N VAL A 203 -18.04 -1.70 -9.98
CA VAL A 203 -17.63 -2.69 -10.99
C VAL A 203 -18.01 -2.20 -12.37
N GLY A 204 -17.09 -2.28 -13.31
CA GLY A 204 -17.32 -1.80 -14.66
C GLY A 204 -16.39 -2.42 -15.69
N THR A 205 -16.68 -2.09 -16.94
CA THR A 205 -15.88 -2.50 -18.10
C THR A 205 -14.62 -1.64 -18.17
N PRO A 206 -13.43 -2.26 -18.35
CA PRO A 206 -12.18 -1.53 -18.55
C PRO A 206 -12.27 -0.51 -19.69
N GLY A 207 -11.60 0.62 -19.52
CA GLY A 207 -11.58 1.70 -20.54
C GLY A 207 -12.82 2.60 -20.59
N LEU A 208 -13.88 2.30 -19.84
CA LEU A 208 -15.08 3.12 -19.77
C LEU A 208 -15.20 3.79 -18.38
N ASN A 209 -15.93 4.90 -18.31
CA ASN A 209 -16.28 5.59 -17.04
C ASN A 209 -15.09 5.89 -16.09
N GLY A 210 -13.88 6.06 -16.64
CA GLY A 210 -12.69 6.35 -15.85
C GLY A 210 -11.95 5.12 -15.31
N PHE A 211 -12.40 3.90 -15.65
CA PHE A 211 -11.64 2.67 -15.39
C PHE A 211 -10.39 2.62 -16.27
N GLY A 212 -9.32 2.02 -15.74
CA GLY A 212 -8.13 1.73 -16.51
C GLY A 212 -8.40 0.73 -17.63
N THR A 213 -7.56 0.73 -18.64
CA THR A 213 -7.60 -0.25 -19.74
C THR A 213 -6.84 -1.51 -19.35
N THR A 214 -7.23 -2.65 -19.87
CA THR A 214 -6.48 -3.91 -19.75
C THR A 214 -5.39 -3.99 -20.83
N LEU A 215 -4.21 -4.46 -20.41
CA LEU A 215 -3.09 -4.75 -21.31
C LEU A 215 -2.71 -6.20 -21.15
N GLN A 216 -2.67 -6.93 -22.26
CA GLN A 216 -2.21 -8.31 -22.31
C GLN A 216 -0.69 -8.39 -22.44
N ASN A 217 -0.07 -9.51 -22.08
CA ASN A 217 1.38 -9.75 -22.10
C ASN A 217 2.16 -8.72 -21.26
N THR A 218 1.53 -8.22 -20.22
CA THR A 218 2.11 -7.14 -19.41
C THR A 218 1.78 -7.37 -17.94
N LEU A 219 2.74 -7.11 -17.07
CA LEU A 219 2.57 -7.14 -15.62
C LEU A 219 2.84 -5.76 -15.04
N GLU A 220 2.16 -5.44 -13.96
CA GLU A 220 2.42 -4.24 -13.17
C GLU A 220 3.48 -4.56 -12.12
N ASN A 221 4.67 -3.95 -12.20
CA ASN A 221 5.69 -4.05 -11.17
C ASN A 221 5.28 -3.30 -9.91
N SER A 222 5.93 -3.62 -8.80
CA SER A 222 5.82 -2.85 -7.56
C SER A 222 6.08 -1.35 -7.82
N ASN A 223 5.33 -0.49 -7.13
CA ASN A 223 5.57 0.97 -7.17
C ASN A 223 6.65 1.43 -6.17
N VAL A 224 7.43 0.49 -5.65
CA VAL A 224 8.55 0.75 -4.74
C VAL A 224 9.80 1.12 -5.55
N SER A 225 10.42 2.26 -5.20
CA SER A 225 11.75 2.63 -5.69
C SER A 225 12.80 2.21 -4.68
N THR A 226 13.68 1.27 -5.07
CA THR A 226 14.76 0.77 -4.19
C THR A 226 15.66 1.89 -3.68
N VAL A 227 16.01 2.86 -4.55
CA VAL A 227 16.88 3.97 -4.20
C VAL A 227 16.20 4.89 -3.17
N GLU A 228 14.93 5.23 -3.39
CA GLU A 228 14.15 6.05 -2.46
C GLU A 228 14.03 5.37 -1.10
N GLU A 229 13.67 4.09 -1.06
CA GLU A 229 13.52 3.34 0.21
C GLU A 229 14.85 3.14 0.94
N LEU A 230 15.99 2.95 0.22
CA LEU A 230 17.30 2.89 0.86
C LEU A 230 17.70 4.23 1.49
N VAL A 231 17.44 5.36 0.82
CA VAL A 231 17.68 6.68 1.39
C VAL A 231 16.79 6.91 2.60
N ASN A 232 15.50 6.55 2.53
CA ASN A 232 14.57 6.63 3.65
C ASN A 232 15.02 5.75 4.83
N MET A 233 15.54 4.55 4.56
CA MET A 233 16.10 3.66 5.57
C MET A 233 17.28 4.29 6.28
N ILE A 234 18.26 4.84 5.54
CA ILE A 234 19.43 5.49 6.12
C ILE A 234 19.03 6.68 6.99
N THR A 235 18.11 7.51 6.52
CA THR A 235 17.62 8.67 7.28
C THR A 235 16.89 8.26 8.55
N THR A 236 16.07 7.20 8.48
CA THR A 236 15.35 6.63 9.63
C THR A 236 16.31 6.00 10.64
N GLN A 237 17.32 5.26 10.19
CA GLN A 237 18.36 4.70 11.05
C GLN A 237 19.14 5.80 11.78
N ARG A 238 19.55 6.86 11.08
CA ARG A 238 20.23 8.00 11.71
C ARG A 238 19.34 8.71 12.74
N ALA A 239 18.04 8.87 12.44
CA ALA A 239 17.09 9.45 13.39
C ALA A 239 16.92 8.56 14.63
N TYR A 240 16.88 7.24 14.45
CA TYR A 240 16.87 6.27 15.54
C TYR A 240 18.12 6.37 16.42
N GLU A 241 19.32 6.40 15.81
CA GLU A 241 20.59 6.55 16.53
C GLU A 241 20.65 7.87 17.31
N MET A 242 20.20 8.98 16.73
CA MET A 242 20.15 10.27 17.42
C MET A 242 19.23 10.24 18.63
N ASN A 243 18.03 9.67 18.51
CA ASN A 243 17.09 9.52 19.61
C ASN A 243 17.66 8.62 20.72
N SER A 244 18.33 7.53 20.35
CA SER A 244 19.01 6.64 21.30
C SER A 244 20.14 7.36 22.05
N LYS A 245 20.91 8.19 21.34
CA LYS A 245 21.97 9.00 21.94
C LYS A 245 21.44 10.04 22.94
N VAL A 246 20.27 10.63 22.65
CA VAL A 246 19.60 11.55 23.59
C VAL A 246 19.23 10.84 24.88
N ILE A 247 18.73 9.60 24.81
CA ILE A 247 18.42 8.79 26.02
C ILE A 247 19.71 8.51 26.82
N SER A 248 20.75 8.04 26.14
CA SER A 248 22.05 7.74 26.78
C SER A 248 22.66 8.97 27.46
N THR A 249 22.62 10.15 26.81
CA THR A 249 23.11 11.39 27.43
C THR A 249 22.24 11.86 28.60
N ALA A 250 20.93 11.63 28.55
CA ALA A 250 20.02 11.92 29.66
C ALA A 250 20.30 11.01 30.87
N ASP A 251 20.57 9.72 30.63
CA ASP A 251 20.95 8.77 31.68
C ASP A 251 22.29 9.16 32.33
N GLN A 252 23.30 9.55 31.55
CA GLN A 252 24.58 10.05 32.06
C GLN A 252 24.41 11.29 32.93
N MET A 253 23.56 12.25 32.52
CA MET A 253 23.24 13.42 33.32
C MET A 253 22.56 13.06 34.64
N LEU A 254 21.67 12.07 34.65
CA LEU A 254 21.01 11.58 35.85
C LEU A 254 22.02 10.90 36.79
N GLN A 255 22.93 10.07 36.26
CA GLN A 255 23.99 9.44 37.03
C GLN A 255 24.91 10.47 37.65
N PHE A 256 25.31 11.50 36.93
CA PHE A 256 26.13 12.60 37.44
C PHE A 256 25.46 13.34 38.59
N VAL A 257 24.16 13.60 38.50
CA VAL A 257 23.37 14.25 39.54
C VAL A 257 23.29 13.36 40.79
N THR A 258 23.08 12.04 40.63
CA THR A 258 22.99 11.10 41.75
C THR A 258 24.33 10.83 42.43
N GLN A 259 25.46 11.00 41.76
CA GLN A 259 26.81 10.84 42.33
C GLN A 259 27.31 12.08 43.08
N ASN A 260 26.72 13.25 42.82
CA ASN A 260 27.13 14.52 43.44
C ASN A 260 26.11 15.04 44.47
N LEU A 261 25.11 14.26 44.80
CA LEU A 261 24.19 14.44 45.92
C LEU A 261 24.49 13.47 47.05
#